data_067e4b6a0449ed2c602557c7410fa962
#
_entry.id   067e4b6a0449ed2c602557c7410fa962
#
_cell.length_a   1.000
_cell.length_b   1.000
_cell.length_c   1.000
_cell.angle_alpha   90.00
_cell.angle_beta   90.00
_cell.angle_gamma   90.00
#
_symmetry.space_group_name_H-M   'P 1'
#
loop_
_entity.id
_entity.type
_entity.pdbx_description
1 polymer ?
#
loop_
_entity_poly.entity_id
_entity_poly.type
_entity_poly.pdbx_seq_one_letter_code
_entity_poly.pdbx_strand_id
1 'polypeptide(L)'
;GYDVTIMDFSTSQLQRDEMVAKREGLKINTVQGDMTKPFPFENETFDIIFNPVSNVYIEDLENMYKEASRVLKKGGLLMVGFMNPWIYMYDADIVWDKPDEELLLQFSLPFNSKELEAEGKITINPEYGYEFSHTLETQIRGQLKNGLAMIDFYESCDKRNRLSRYGNDYIATLCIKL
;
A
#
# COMPACT_ATOMS: atom_id res chain seq x y z
N GLY A 1 -5.95 -1.48 -25.17
CA GLY A 1 -6.07 -0.76 -23.91
C GLY A 1 -6.71 -1.65 -22.86
N TYR A 2 -6.67 -1.23 -21.61
CA TYR A 2 -7.29 -1.92 -20.48
C TYR A 2 -8.61 -1.23 -20.13
N ASP A 3 -9.58 -1.98 -19.60
CA ASP A 3 -10.74 -1.44 -18.90
C ASP A 3 -10.33 -1.25 -17.43
N VAL A 4 -10.20 0.00 -17.00
CA VAL A 4 -9.59 0.35 -15.71
C VAL A 4 -10.66 0.80 -14.73
N THR A 5 -10.66 0.19 -13.55
CA THR A 5 -11.46 0.63 -12.40
C THR A 5 -10.52 1.02 -11.26
N ILE A 6 -10.70 2.22 -10.72
CA ILE A 6 -9.99 2.72 -9.54
C ILE A 6 -10.94 2.67 -8.35
N MET A 7 -10.51 2.00 -7.28
CA MET A 7 -11.20 2.02 -6.00
C MET A 7 -10.36 2.78 -4.98
N ASP A 8 -10.94 3.78 -4.36
CA ASP A 8 -10.31 4.55 -3.30
C ASP A 8 -11.34 4.94 -2.23
N PHE A 9 -10.89 5.08 -0.99
CA PHE A 9 -11.72 5.57 0.12
C PHE A 9 -12.02 7.08 -0.03
N SER A 10 -11.06 7.84 -0.54
CA SER A 10 -11.11 9.29 -0.69
C SER A 10 -11.83 9.73 -1.97
N THR A 11 -12.99 10.35 -1.81
CA THR A 11 -13.71 10.96 -2.94
C THR A 11 -12.88 12.05 -3.63
N SER A 12 -12.06 12.79 -2.89
CA SER A 12 -11.18 13.81 -3.46
C SER A 12 -10.08 13.22 -4.33
N GLN A 13 -9.55 12.03 -3.95
CA GLN A 13 -8.59 11.31 -4.78
C GLN A 13 -9.24 10.81 -6.08
N LEU A 14 -10.41 10.19 -5.99
CA LEU A 14 -11.16 9.74 -7.18
C LEU A 14 -11.44 10.89 -8.15
N GLN A 15 -11.82 12.07 -7.65
CA GLN A 15 -12.02 13.26 -8.48
C GLN A 15 -10.72 13.73 -9.17
N ARG A 16 -9.58 13.64 -8.50
CA ARG A 16 -8.27 13.94 -9.11
C ARG A 16 -7.94 12.96 -10.23
N ASP A 17 -8.19 11.67 -10.01
CA ASP A 17 -7.95 10.62 -11.00
C ASP A 17 -8.83 10.81 -12.24
N GLU A 18 -10.12 11.14 -12.07
CA GLU A 18 -11.04 11.50 -13.16
C GLU A 18 -10.57 12.73 -13.94
N MET A 19 -10.10 13.76 -13.23
CA MET A 19 -9.56 14.97 -13.85
C MET A 19 -8.32 14.67 -14.69
N VAL A 20 -7.40 13.84 -14.17
CA VAL A 20 -6.20 13.41 -14.91
C VAL A 20 -6.59 12.56 -16.11
N ALA A 21 -7.46 11.58 -15.94
CA ALA A 21 -7.94 10.73 -17.03
C ALA A 21 -8.57 11.56 -18.15
N LYS A 22 -9.42 12.53 -17.81
CA LYS A 22 -10.03 13.46 -18.78
C LYS A 22 -8.98 14.29 -19.53
N ARG A 23 -7.96 14.79 -18.80
CA ARG A 23 -6.87 15.57 -19.41
C ARG A 23 -6.06 14.74 -20.40
N GLU A 24 -5.79 13.47 -20.06
CA GLU A 24 -5.01 12.55 -20.90
C GLU A 24 -5.84 11.81 -21.96
N GLY A 25 -7.16 12.08 -22.05
CA GLY A 25 -8.07 11.42 -23.00
C GLY A 25 -8.29 9.93 -22.69
N LEU A 26 -8.13 9.52 -21.44
CA LEU A 26 -8.32 8.15 -20.96
C LEU A 26 -9.73 7.94 -20.39
N LYS A 27 -10.19 6.70 -20.42
CA LYS A 27 -11.41 6.26 -19.73
C LYS A 27 -11.04 5.44 -18.51
N ILE A 28 -11.62 5.78 -17.38
CA ILE A 28 -11.54 5.02 -16.14
C ILE A 28 -12.94 4.91 -15.53
N ASN A 29 -13.16 3.87 -14.73
CA ASN A 29 -14.30 3.77 -13.84
C ASN A 29 -13.80 4.10 -12.42
N THR A 30 -14.54 4.86 -11.64
CA THR A 30 -14.21 5.18 -10.26
C THR A 30 -15.24 4.60 -9.32
N VAL A 31 -14.80 4.00 -8.22
CA VAL A 31 -15.67 3.39 -7.20
C VAL A 31 -15.14 3.79 -5.83
N GLN A 32 -15.98 4.42 -5.02
CA GLN A 32 -15.62 4.65 -3.63
C GLN A 32 -15.70 3.35 -2.86
N GLY A 33 -14.61 2.96 -2.18
CA GLY A 33 -14.52 1.72 -1.42
C GLY A 33 -13.49 1.77 -0.33
N ASP A 34 -13.72 0.98 0.71
CA ASP A 34 -12.86 0.85 1.89
C ASP A 34 -12.19 -0.55 1.85
N MET A 35 -10.87 -0.60 1.80
CA MET A 35 -10.11 -1.86 1.76
C MET A 35 -10.28 -2.72 3.02
N THR A 36 -10.78 -2.14 4.11
CA THR A 36 -11.12 -2.87 5.35
C THR A 36 -12.49 -3.55 5.29
N LYS A 37 -13.28 -3.30 4.24
CA LYS A 37 -14.64 -3.80 4.04
C LYS A 37 -14.70 -4.73 2.81
N PRO A 38 -15.80 -5.49 2.63
CA PRO A 38 -16.01 -6.19 1.37
C PRO A 38 -15.92 -5.26 0.17
N PHE A 39 -15.14 -5.62 -0.84
CA PHE A 39 -15.03 -4.81 -2.05
C PHE A 39 -16.34 -4.84 -2.84
N PRO A 40 -16.81 -3.69 -3.37
CA PRO A 40 -18.08 -3.56 -4.06
C PRO A 40 -18.05 -4.13 -5.50
N PHE A 41 -17.46 -5.32 -5.64
CA PHE A 41 -17.30 -6.02 -6.91
C PHE A 41 -17.73 -7.48 -6.76
N GLU A 42 -18.22 -8.04 -7.86
CA GLU A 42 -18.53 -9.46 -7.93
C GLU A 42 -17.27 -10.33 -7.86
N ASN A 43 -17.44 -11.62 -7.59
CA ASN A 43 -16.37 -12.59 -7.64
C ASN A 43 -15.78 -12.66 -9.06
N GLU A 44 -14.48 -12.87 -9.16
CA GLU A 44 -13.80 -13.12 -10.45
C GLU A 44 -14.09 -12.04 -11.52
N THR A 45 -14.07 -10.77 -11.09
CA THR A 45 -14.31 -9.63 -11.95
C THR A 45 -13.06 -9.21 -12.72
N PHE A 46 -11.90 -9.19 -12.05
CA PHE A 46 -10.69 -8.57 -12.58
C PHE A 46 -9.66 -9.60 -13.05
N ASP A 47 -8.96 -9.26 -14.14
CA ASP A 47 -7.81 -10.02 -14.63
C ASP A 47 -6.53 -9.61 -13.92
N ILE A 48 -6.43 -8.34 -13.51
CA ILE A 48 -5.26 -7.78 -12.83
C ILE A 48 -5.75 -6.84 -11.73
N ILE A 49 -5.13 -6.92 -10.55
CA ILE A 49 -5.23 -5.92 -9.48
C ILE A 49 -3.84 -5.35 -9.25
N PHE A 50 -3.77 -4.02 -9.16
CA PHE A 50 -2.56 -3.28 -8.83
C PHE A 50 -2.80 -2.44 -7.57
N ASN A 51 -2.04 -2.71 -6.50
CA ASN A 51 -2.06 -1.97 -5.25
C ASN A 51 -0.69 -1.32 -5.01
N PRO A 52 -0.49 -0.06 -5.41
CA PRO A 52 0.78 0.63 -5.27
C PRO A 52 0.90 1.29 -3.88
N VAL A 53 1.37 0.52 -2.88
CA VAL A 53 1.71 1.00 -1.52
C VAL A 53 0.52 1.49 -0.67
N SER A 54 -0.73 1.30 -1.11
CA SER A 54 -1.91 1.83 -0.40
C SER A 54 -2.23 1.07 0.90
N ASN A 55 -1.71 -0.14 1.10
CA ASN A 55 -1.94 -0.96 2.30
C ASN A 55 -1.32 -0.38 3.58
N VAL A 56 -0.47 0.62 3.48
CA VAL A 56 0.05 1.38 4.62
C VAL A 56 -1.04 2.11 5.41
N TYR A 57 -2.17 2.44 4.78
CA TYR A 57 -3.27 3.19 5.39
C TYR A 57 -4.31 2.32 6.11
N ILE A 58 -4.13 1.01 6.16
CA ILE A 58 -5.04 0.08 6.83
C ILE A 58 -4.31 -0.74 7.89
N GLU A 59 -4.93 -0.85 9.07
CA GLU A 59 -4.31 -1.50 10.23
C GLU A 59 -4.25 -3.02 10.10
N ASP A 60 -5.27 -3.63 9.46
CA ASP A 60 -5.35 -5.07 9.23
C ASP A 60 -5.49 -5.39 7.75
N LEU A 61 -4.54 -6.16 7.22
CA LEU A 61 -4.49 -6.56 5.81
C LEU A 61 -5.30 -7.82 5.49
N GLU A 62 -5.87 -8.50 6.47
CA GLU A 62 -6.52 -9.81 6.23
C GLU A 62 -7.67 -9.69 5.23
N ASN A 63 -8.55 -8.72 5.45
CA ASN A 63 -9.69 -8.50 4.56
C ASN A 63 -9.24 -8.08 3.16
N MET A 64 -8.25 -7.22 3.05
CA MET A 64 -7.76 -6.71 1.77
C MET A 64 -7.25 -7.85 0.88
N TYR A 65 -6.42 -8.75 1.39
CA TYR A 65 -5.92 -9.88 0.59
C TYR A 65 -7.00 -10.91 0.27
N LYS A 66 -7.93 -11.15 1.21
CA LYS A 66 -9.09 -12.02 1.00
C LYS A 66 -9.98 -11.48 -0.13
N GLU A 67 -10.31 -10.22 -0.08
CA GLU A 67 -11.17 -9.58 -1.08
C GLU A 67 -10.45 -9.44 -2.44
N ALA A 68 -9.16 -9.08 -2.45
CA ALA A 68 -8.37 -9.06 -3.67
C ALA A 68 -8.38 -10.45 -4.36
N SER A 69 -8.18 -11.51 -3.60
CA SER A 69 -8.30 -12.87 -4.14
C SER A 69 -9.70 -13.17 -4.63
N ARG A 70 -10.76 -12.79 -3.89
CA ARG A 70 -12.15 -13.05 -4.28
C ARG A 70 -12.51 -12.43 -5.62
N VAL A 71 -12.14 -11.17 -5.82
CA VAL A 71 -12.51 -10.41 -7.03
C VAL A 71 -11.59 -10.65 -8.22
N LEU A 72 -10.42 -11.26 -8.02
CA LEU A 72 -9.57 -11.74 -9.11
C LEU A 72 -10.16 -13.00 -9.74
N LYS A 73 -10.08 -13.09 -11.06
CA LYS A 73 -10.32 -14.33 -11.82
C LYS A 73 -9.25 -15.38 -11.49
N LYS A 74 -9.54 -16.66 -11.69
CA LYS A 74 -8.52 -17.71 -11.67
C LYS A 74 -7.47 -17.43 -12.73
N GLY A 75 -6.19 -17.55 -12.37
CA GLY A 75 -5.07 -17.14 -13.22
C GLY A 75 -4.86 -15.64 -13.33
N GLY A 76 -5.68 -14.83 -12.65
CA GLY A 76 -5.51 -13.37 -12.58
C GLY A 76 -4.32 -12.99 -11.69
N LEU A 77 -3.80 -11.80 -11.90
CA LEU A 77 -2.57 -11.30 -11.30
C LEU A 77 -2.85 -10.26 -10.21
N LEU A 78 -2.21 -10.40 -9.07
CA LEU A 78 -2.13 -9.38 -8.03
C LEU A 78 -0.71 -8.81 -7.98
N MET A 79 -0.58 -7.51 -8.19
CA MET A 79 0.66 -6.76 -8.01
C MET A 79 0.52 -5.88 -6.78
N VAL A 80 1.37 -6.08 -5.77
CA VAL A 80 1.34 -5.30 -4.53
C VAL A 80 2.70 -4.67 -4.30
N GLY A 81 2.72 -3.36 -4.13
CA GLY A 81 3.85 -2.63 -3.58
C GLY A 81 3.61 -2.32 -2.11
N PHE A 82 4.64 -2.39 -1.29
CA PHE A 82 4.60 -1.97 0.10
C PHE A 82 5.97 -1.51 0.58
N MET A 83 5.97 -0.71 1.63
CA MET A 83 7.21 -0.22 2.22
C MET A 83 7.86 -1.33 3.04
N ASN A 84 9.17 -1.45 2.90
CA ASN A 84 9.94 -2.36 3.74
C ASN A 84 9.83 -1.88 5.20
N PRO A 85 9.36 -2.70 6.14
CA PRO A 85 9.02 -2.22 7.49
C PRO A 85 10.17 -1.57 8.26
N TRP A 86 11.44 -1.89 7.96
CA TRP A 86 12.56 -1.32 8.67
C TRP A 86 12.68 0.20 8.56
N ILE A 87 12.13 0.82 7.51
CA ILE A 87 12.18 2.28 7.35
C ILE A 87 11.36 3.02 8.41
N TYR A 88 10.31 2.38 8.92
CA TYR A 88 9.46 2.93 9.97
C TYR A 88 10.11 2.96 11.36
N MET A 89 11.34 2.45 11.49
CA MET A 89 12.12 2.60 12.73
C MET A 89 12.70 4.02 12.89
N TYR A 90 12.66 4.83 11.83
CA TYR A 90 13.19 6.18 11.78
C TYR A 90 12.06 7.22 11.67
N ASP A 91 12.36 8.43 12.13
CA ASP A 91 11.46 9.57 11.93
C ASP A 91 11.43 9.98 10.46
N ALA A 92 10.22 10.04 9.88
CA ALA A 92 10.03 10.35 8.47
C ALA A 92 10.52 11.76 8.12
N ASP A 93 10.26 12.76 8.98
CA ASP A 93 10.72 14.14 8.75
C ASP A 93 12.25 14.22 8.69
N ILE A 94 12.94 13.46 9.57
CA ILE A 94 14.40 13.39 9.57
C ILE A 94 14.91 12.70 8.30
N VAL A 95 14.23 11.67 7.87
CA VAL A 95 14.62 10.91 6.67
C VAL A 95 14.48 11.74 5.39
N TRP A 96 13.39 12.49 5.25
CA TRP A 96 13.06 13.18 4.01
C TRP A 96 13.48 14.64 3.99
N ASP A 97 13.28 15.38 5.09
CA ASP A 97 13.29 16.83 5.09
C ASP A 97 14.46 17.44 5.87
N LYS A 98 15.14 16.65 6.71
CA LYS A 98 16.21 17.15 7.59
C LYS A 98 17.56 16.47 7.32
N PRO A 99 18.26 16.83 6.24
CA PRO A 99 19.47 16.11 5.79
C PRO A 99 20.65 16.19 6.77
N ASP A 100 20.69 17.22 7.62
CA ASP A 100 21.78 17.46 8.57
C ASP A 100 21.54 16.81 9.95
N GLU A 101 20.33 16.30 10.22
CA GLU A 101 20.05 15.60 11.47
C GLU A 101 20.53 14.14 11.42
N GLU A 102 20.90 13.60 12.58
CA GLU A 102 21.36 12.22 12.72
C GLU A 102 20.20 11.25 12.54
N LEU A 103 20.45 10.16 11.81
CA LEU A 103 19.50 9.05 11.65
C LEU A 103 19.58 8.14 12.89
N LEU A 104 18.58 8.24 13.75
CA LEU A 104 18.45 7.45 14.96
C LEU A 104 17.25 6.52 14.88
N LEU A 105 17.38 5.33 15.46
CA LEU A 105 16.24 4.42 15.66
C LEU A 105 15.33 5.03 16.73
N GLN A 106 14.10 5.35 16.36
CA GLN A 106 13.13 6.00 17.24
C GLN A 106 11.94 5.10 17.59
N PHE A 107 11.51 4.26 16.66
CA PHE A 107 10.28 3.50 16.80
C PHE A 107 10.52 2.00 16.72
N SER A 108 9.72 1.23 17.45
CA SER A 108 9.66 -0.22 17.34
C SER A 108 8.70 -0.65 16.24
N LEU A 109 8.90 -1.86 15.72
CA LEU A 109 8.01 -2.47 14.76
C LEU A 109 7.08 -3.52 15.42
N PRO A 110 5.84 -3.68 14.95
CA PRO A 110 5.23 -2.89 13.88
C PRO A 110 4.94 -1.45 14.31
N PHE A 111 5.11 -0.50 13.37
CA PHE A 111 4.81 0.90 13.59
C PHE A 111 3.29 1.13 13.47
N ASN A 112 2.73 1.89 14.41
CA ASN A 112 1.33 2.29 14.42
C ASN A 112 1.25 3.78 14.79
N SER A 113 1.08 4.64 13.80
CA SER A 113 1.09 6.09 14.03
C SER A 113 -0.08 6.56 14.88
N LYS A 114 -1.22 5.86 14.86
CA LYS A 114 -2.40 6.17 15.68
C LYS A 114 -2.14 5.95 17.17
N GLU A 115 -1.44 4.86 17.51
CA GLU A 115 -1.05 4.59 18.91
C GLU A 115 0.01 5.58 19.37
N LEU A 116 1.01 5.87 18.53
CA LEU A 116 2.08 6.82 18.85
C LEU A 116 1.54 8.24 19.05
N GLU A 117 0.55 8.67 18.27
CA GLU A 117 -0.14 9.95 18.49
C GLU A 117 -0.93 9.95 19.80
N ALA A 118 -1.67 8.88 20.10
CA ALA A 118 -2.41 8.76 21.35
C ALA A 118 -1.50 8.78 22.60
N GLU A 119 -0.26 8.30 22.45
CA GLU A 119 0.78 8.36 23.47
C GLU A 119 1.54 9.71 23.51
N GLY A 120 1.23 10.65 22.61
CA GLY A 120 1.88 11.95 22.50
C GLY A 120 3.33 11.91 21.98
N LYS A 121 3.70 10.83 21.32
CA LYS A 121 5.07 10.64 20.78
C LYS A 121 5.27 11.29 19.42
N ILE A 122 4.20 11.39 18.64
CA ILE A 122 4.19 12.04 17.31
C ILE A 122 2.93 12.89 17.15
N THR A 123 2.93 13.74 16.14
CA THR A 123 1.74 14.49 15.70
C THR A 123 1.48 14.15 14.24
N ILE A 124 0.26 13.75 13.93
CA ILE A 124 -0.13 13.40 12.58
C ILE A 124 -0.67 14.64 11.85
N ASN A 125 -0.20 14.83 10.61
CA ASN A 125 -0.85 15.78 9.73
C ASN A 125 -2.17 15.15 9.21
N PRO A 126 -3.33 15.77 9.49
CA PRO A 126 -4.64 15.21 9.09
C PRO A 126 -4.79 14.98 7.57
N GLU A 127 -3.99 15.64 6.76
CA GLU A 127 -4.00 15.47 5.29
C GLU A 127 -3.45 14.11 4.85
N TYR A 128 -2.55 13.50 5.64
CA TYR A 128 -1.92 12.21 5.29
C TYR A 128 -2.59 11.01 5.94
N GLY A 129 -3.33 11.22 7.06
CA GLY A 129 -3.98 10.15 7.80
C GLY A 129 -3.00 9.29 8.61
N TYR A 130 -3.51 8.20 9.17
CA TYR A 130 -2.70 7.26 9.92
C TYR A 130 -1.96 6.30 8.99
N GLU A 131 -0.74 5.91 9.39
CA GLU A 131 0.09 4.92 8.72
C GLU A 131 0.41 3.75 9.66
N PHE A 132 0.47 2.56 9.06
CA PHE A 132 0.73 1.31 9.74
C PHE A 132 1.81 0.54 8.99
N SER A 133 2.91 0.19 9.67
CA SER A 133 3.81 -0.79 9.10
C SER A 133 3.28 -2.21 9.35
N HIS A 134 3.56 -3.09 8.42
CA HIS A 134 3.20 -4.50 8.54
C HIS A 134 4.46 -5.34 8.50
N THR A 135 4.48 -6.47 9.21
CA THR A 135 5.59 -7.41 9.09
C THR A 135 5.63 -8.02 7.68
N LEU A 136 6.81 -8.44 7.22
CA LEU A 136 6.92 -9.20 5.97
C LEU A 136 6.07 -10.47 6.01
N GLU A 137 5.95 -11.10 7.18
CA GLU A 137 5.05 -12.25 7.36
C GLU A 137 3.61 -11.88 7.03
N THR A 138 3.09 -10.77 7.58
CA THR A 138 1.71 -10.32 7.32
C THR A 138 1.50 -10.03 5.84
N GLN A 139 2.44 -9.33 5.20
CA GLN A 139 2.37 -8.99 3.78
C GLN A 139 2.40 -10.23 2.88
N ILE A 140 3.38 -11.09 3.07
CA ILE A 140 3.61 -12.25 2.19
C ILE A 140 2.63 -13.37 2.50
N ARG A 141 2.50 -13.75 3.77
CA ARG A 141 1.58 -14.83 4.19
C ARG A 141 0.13 -14.47 3.94
N GLY A 142 -0.24 -13.18 4.05
CA GLY A 142 -1.56 -12.69 3.72
C GLY A 142 -1.96 -13.00 2.28
N GLN A 143 -1.02 -12.88 1.33
CA GLN A 143 -1.22 -13.28 -0.05
C GLN A 143 -1.33 -14.80 -0.19
N LEU A 144 -0.34 -15.53 0.31
CA LEU A 144 -0.24 -16.99 0.15
C LEU A 144 -1.46 -17.74 0.74
N LYS A 145 -1.91 -17.37 1.94
CA LYS A 145 -3.05 -18.04 2.61
C LYS A 145 -4.39 -17.83 1.90
N ASN A 146 -4.47 -16.82 1.02
CA ASN A 146 -5.66 -16.53 0.22
C ASN A 146 -5.58 -17.11 -1.21
N GLY A 147 -4.71 -18.09 -1.46
CA GLY A 147 -4.57 -18.76 -2.75
C GLY A 147 -3.88 -17.94 -3.83
N LEU A 148 -3.08 -16.94 -3.42
CA LEU A 148 -2.28 -16.10 -4.31
C LEU A 148 -0.84 -16.63 -4.29
N ALA A 149 -0.45 -17.39 -5.29
CA ALA A 149 0.90 -17.94 -5.40
C ALA A 149 1.87 -16.87 -5.90
N MET A 150 2.90 -16.55 -5.12
CA MET A 150 3.92 -15.58 -5.52
C MET A 150 4.79 -16.16 -6.64
N ILE A 151 4.89 -15.42 -7.74
CA ILE A 151 5.65 -15.80 -8.94
C ILE A 151 6.80 -14.86 -9.23
N ASP A 152 6.81 -13.66 -8.62
CA ASP A 152 7.93 -12.73 -8.70
C ASP A 152 8.00 -11.85 -7.45
N PHE A 153 9.21 -11.35 -7.17
CA PHE A 153 9.53 -10.49 -6.03
C PHE A 153 10.58 -9.47 -6.46
N TYR A 154 10.38 -8.22 -6.10
CA TYR A 154 11.28 -7.13 -6.46
C TYR A 154 11.49 -6.18 -5.28
N GLU A 155 12.71 -5.72 -5.11
CA GLU A 155 13.06 -4.67 -4.16
C GLU A 155 13.56 -3.42 -4.88
N SER A 156 13.21 -2.26 -4.36
CA SER A 156 13.60 -0.97 -4.90
C SER A 156 13.88 0.04 -3.81
N CYS A 157 14.53 1.14 -4.17
CA CYS A 157 14.72 2.26 -3.27
C CYS A 157 14.44 3.60 -3.97
N ASP A 158 13.92 4.55 -3.21
CA ASP A 158 13.87 5.93 -3.63
C ASP A 158 15.23 6.61 -3.32
N LYS A 159 15.99 6.91 -4.36
CA LYS A 159 17.32 7.52 -4.22
C LYS A 159 17.33 8.90 -3.55
N ARG A 160 16.18 9.54 -3.43
CA ARG A 160 16.01 10.81 -2.69
C ARG A 160 15.98 10.57 -1.17
N ASN A 161 15.57 9.36 -0.76
CA ASN A 161 15.51 8.95 0.63
C ASN A 161 16.92 8.70 1.17
N ARG A 162 17.27 9.28 2.30
CA ARG A 162 18.59 9.12 2.98
C ARG A 162 18.87 7.66 3.36
N LEU A 163 17.82 6.87 3.63
CA LEU A 163 17.96 5.46 3.98
C LEU A 163 18.34 4.58 2.79
N SER A 164 18.16 5.05 1.55
CA SER A 164 18.47 4.29 0.34
C SER A 164 19.94 3.84 0.23
N ARG A 165 20.84 4.49 0.96
CA ARG A 165 22.25 4.10 1.08
C ARG A 165 22.48 2.87 1.96
N TYR A 166 21.48 2.50 2.77
CA TYR A 166 21.58 1.38 3.73
C TYR A 166 20.76 0.18 3.30
N GLY A 167 19.75 0.34 2.47
CA GLY A 167 18.91 -0.76 1.99
C GLY A 167 17.77 -0.30 1.09
N ASN A 168 17.02 -1.28 0.61
CA ASN A 168 15.83 -1.01 -0.19
C ASN A 168 14.65 -0.69 0.75
N ASP A 169 13.93 0.37 0.43
CA ASP A 169 12.80 0.88 1.20
C ASP A 169 11.44 0.42 0.67
N TYR A 170 11.40 -0.14 -0.54
CA TYR A 170 10.19 -0.69 -1.16
C TYR A 170 10.35 -2.14 -1.55
N ILE A 171 9.26 -2.86 -1.43
CA ILE A 171 9.10 -4.25 -1.87
C ILE A 171 7.88 -4.31 -2.79
N ALA A 172 8.00 -5.07 -3.87
CA ALA A 172 6.87 -5.41 -4.73
C ALA A 172 6.78 -6.93 -4.90
N THR A 173 5.56 -7.44 -4.91
CA THR A 173 5.25 -8.84 -5.16
C THR A 173 4.34 -8.96 -6.36
N LEU A 174 4.52 -10.00 -7.14
CA LEU A 174 3.61 -10.44 -8.18
C LEU A 174 3.09 -11.83 -7.81
N CYS A 175 1.78 -11.94 -7.66
CA CYS A 175 1.12 -13.20 -7.38
C CYS A 175 0.12 -13.55 -8.47
N ILE A 176 -0.09 -14.86 -8.67
CA ILE A 176 -1.14 -15.41 -9.52
C ILE A 176 -2.18 -16.11 -8.63
N LYS A 177 -3.47 -15.90 -8.90
CA LYS A 177 -4.55 -16.62 -8.22
C LYS A 177 -4.63 -18.05 -8.75
N LEU A 178 -4.59 -19.04 -7.84
CA LEU A 178 -4.69 -20.47 -8.14
C LEU A 178 -6.15 -20.92 -8.45
#